data_63c23b386b9ce3e75feb3cad3540dc1d
#
_entry.id   63c23b386b9ce3e75feb3cad3540dc1d
#
_cell.length_a   1.000
_cell.length_b   1.000
_cell.length_c   1.000
_cell.angle_alpha   90.00
_cell.angle_beta   90.00
_cell.angle_gamma   90.00
#
_symmetry.space_group_name_H-M   'P 1'
#
loop_
_entity.id
_entity.type
_entity.pdbx_description
1 polymer ?
#
loop_
_entity_poly.entity_id
_entity_poly.type
_entity_poly.pdbx_seq_one_letter_code
_entity_poly.pdbx_strand_id
1 'polypeptide(L)'
;QDLAHFSRMGLDAIRLHVFDREISTADGNLILNDHLAVLDYLLLRARERRIRVVLTPIAWWYAPGTNGFSDHYTKDQLVRDPEARRAQARYLRQFMLHRNPYTDLVYGQDPTIVAIEIINEPEYEPDTTDDEIVRYANEMAQAIRSTGAHQPIFYSDWNGRHEVIRRAKVDGATFGWYPTGLQSGRSLTRNYLPVLGTHPTLAEAPEGKARIVYEFDAADVPGGYVYPAMARAFRSGGVQIATQFQYDPLGTAA
;
A
#
# COMPACT_ATOMS: atom_id res chain seq x y z
N GLN A 1 -14.15 -16.02 5.42
CA GLN A 1 -13.39 -16.93 6.29
C GLN A 1 -12.14 -16.22 6.84
N ASP A 2 -11.27 -15.63 5.99
CA ASP A 2 -9.99 -15.02 6.37
C ASP A 2 -10.12 -13.87 7.36
N LEU A 3 -11.04 -12.93 7.14
CA LEU A 3 -11.29 -11.84 8.08
C LEU A 3 -11.77 -12.32 9.46
N ALA A 4 -12.49 -13.45 9.52
CA ALA A 4 -12.85 -14.06 10.80
C ALA A 4 -11.63 -14.69 11.48
N HIS A 5 -10.68 -15.19 10.69
CA HIS A 5 -9.40 -15.68 11.19
C HIS A 5 -8.55 -14.51 11.73
N PHE A 6 -8.43 -13.41 10.99
CA PHE A 6 -7.75 -12.19 11.45
C PHE A 6 -8.30 -11.70 12.81
N SER A 7 -9.62 -11.64 12.94
CA SER A 7 -10.22 -11.24 14.23
C SER A 7 -9.85 -12.19 15.37
N ARG A 8 -9.79 -13.50 15.11
CA ARG A 8 -9.37 -14.49 16.13
C ARG A 8 -7.89 -14.37 16.51
N MET A 9 -7.04 -13.96 15.55
CA MET A 9 -5.64 -13.67 15.81
C MET A 9 -5.40 -12.33 16.50
N GLY A 10 -6.43 -11.51 16.68
CA GLY A 10 -6.30 -10.17 17.25
C GLY A 10 -5.73 -9.13 16.30
N LEU A 11 -5.76 -9.38 14.99
CA LEU A 11 -5.35 -8.40 13.98
C LEU A 11 -6.46 -7.38 13.78
N ASP A 12 -6.11 -6.11 13.79
CA ASP A 12 -7.04 -4.98 13.68
C ASP A 12 -6.83 -4.13 12.42
N ALA A 13 -5.84 -4.45 11.61
CA ALA A 13 -5.57 -3.79 10.34
C ALA A 13 -5.08 -4.78 9.29
N ILE A 14 -5.42 -4.51 8.03
CA ILE A 14 -4.91 -5.19 6.85
C ILE A 14 -4.52 -4.17 5.79
N ARG A 15 -3.54 -4.50 4.97
CA ARG A 15 -3.26 -3.77 3.74
C ARG A 15 -3.78 -4.57 2.55
N LEU A 16 -4.46 -3.91 1.64
CA LEU A 16 -5.04 -4.52 0.44
C LEU A 16 -4.44 -3.90 -0.81
N HIS A 17 -3.89 -4.76 -1.66
CA HIS A 17 -3.57 -4.44 -3.03
C HIS A 17 -4.83 -4.51 -3.88
N VAL A 18 -5.08 -3.46 -4.64
CA VAL A 18 -6.10 -3.43 -5.69
C VAL A 18 -5.41 -3.37 -7.03
N PHE A 19 -5.67 -4.37 -7.86
CA PHE A 19 -5.06 -4.45 -9.19
C PHE A 19 -5.90 -3.65 -10.18
N ASP A 20 -5.43 -2.47 -10.56
CA ASP A 20 -6.11 -1.61 -11.53
C ASP A 20 -6.42 -2.32 -12.85
N ARG A 21 -5.53 -3.22 -13.27
CA ARG A 21 -5.73 -4.05 -14.47
C ARG A 21 -7.02 -4.87 -14.47
N GLU A 22 -7.53 -5.23 -13.30
CA GLU A 22 -8.74 -6.05 -13.15
C GLU A 22 -10.01 -5.21 -13.12
N ILE A 23 -9.90 -3.93 -12.74
CA ILE A 23 -11.04 -3.05 -12.51
C ILE A 23 -10.93 -1.71 -13.23
N SER A 24 -10.01 -1.55 -14.19
CA SER A 24 -9.92 -0.35 -15.01
C SER A 24 -9.66 -0.65 -16.47
N THR A 25 -9.96 0.33 -17.31
CA THR A 25 -9.53 0.36 -18.71
C THR A 25 -8.16 1.01 -18.87
N ALA A 26 -7.52 0.86 -20.03
CA ALA A 26 -6.23 1.45 -20.35
C ALA A 26 -6.20 2.99 -20.17
N ASP A 27 -7.31 3.66 -20.39
CA ASP A 27 -7.47 5.10 -20.22
C ASP A 27 -7.97 5.50 -18.81
N GLY A 28 -8.05 4.53 -17.88
CA GLY A 28 -8.35 4.76 -16.48
C GLY A 28 -9.84 4.91 -16.14
N ASN A 29 -10.76 4.37 -16.95
CA ASN A 29 -12.16 4.28 -16.51
C ASN A 29 -12.32 3.08 -15.56
N LEU A 30 -13.01 3.29 -14.45
CA LEU A 30 -13.35 2.22 -13.50
C LEU A 30 -14.37 1.27 -14.13
N ILE A 31 -14.14 -0.03 -13.98
CA ILE A 31 -15.05 -1.10 -14.43
C ILE A 31 -15.76 -1.68 -13.21
N LEU A 32 -17.09 -1.62 -13.23
CA LEU A 32 -17.93 -2.26 -12.22
C LEU A 32 -18.11 -3.72 -12.59
N ASN A 33 -17.33 -4.58 -11.96
CA ASN A 33 -17.30 -6.01 -12.23
C ASN A 33 -17.18 -6.84 -10.94
N ASP A 34 -17.06 -8.15 -11.08
CA ASP A 34 -16.98 -9.06 -9.92
C ASP A 34 -15.75 -8.81 -9.03
N HIS A 35 -14.61 -8.38 -9.59
CA HIS A 35 -13.43 -8.03 -8.79
C HIS A 35 -13.70 -6.84 -7.86
N LEU A 36 -14.35 -5.80 -8.38
CA LEU A 36 -14.76 -4.66 -7.55
C LEU A 36 -15.83 -5.06 -6.54
N ALA A 37 -16.78 -5.92 -6.92
CA ALA A 37 -17.80 -6.42 -6.00
C ALA A 37 -17.21 -7.26 -4.85
N VAL A 38 -16.13 -8.01 -5.10
CA VAL A 38 -15.38 -8.72 -4.04
C VAL A 38 -14.75 -7.72 -3.06
N LEU A 39 -14.15 -6.63 -3.55
CA LEU A 39 -13.61 -5.57 -2.70
C LEU A 39 -14.71 -4.89 -1.87
N ASP A 40 -15.86 -4.58 -2.48
CA ASP A 40 -17.03 -4.03 -1.78
C ASP A 40 -17.48 -4.92 -0.63
N TYR A 41 -17.61 -6.23 -0.91
CA TYR A 41 -17.99 -7.21 0.11
C TYR A 41 -16.92 -7.36 1.20
N LEU A 42 -15.64 -7.32 0.83
CA LEU A 42 -14.53 -7.39 1.79
C LEU A 42 -14.57 -6.19 2.75
N LEU A 43 -14.80 -4.97 2.25
CA LEU A 43 -14.92 -3.77 3.08
C LEU A 43 -16.11 -3.86 4.05
N LEU A 44 -17.28 -4.37 3.62
CA LEU A 44 -18.39 -4.67 4.53
C LEU A 44 -17.94 -5.60 5.65
N ARG A 45 -17.29 -6.72 5.30
CA ARG A 45 -16.88 -7.74 6.28
C ARG A 45 -15.77 -7.27 7.21
N ALA A 46 -14.87 -6.40 6.73
CA ALA A 46 -13.85 -5.74 7.55
C ALA A 46 -14.51 -4.79 8.57
N ARG A 47 -15.45 -3.97 8.11
CA ARG A 47 -16.23 -3.05 8.96
C ARG A 47 -16.95 -3.77 10.11
N GLU A 48 -17.66 -4.86 9.80
CA GLU A 48 -18.36 -5.67 10.81
C GLU A 48 -17.42 -6.22 11.89
N ARG A 49 -16.15 -6.43 11.55
CA ARG A 49 -15.12 -6.97 12.45
C ARG A 49 -14.21 -5.91 13.04
N ARG A 50 -14.45 -4.64 12.73
CA ARG A 50 -13.62 -3.51 13.15
C ARG A 50 -12.16 -3.65 12.68
N ILE A 51 -11.94 -4.31 11.54
CA ILE A 51 -10.65 -4.39 10.87
C ILE A 51 -10.50 -3.14 9.99
N ARG A 52 -9.44 -2.41 10.19
CA ARG A 52 -9.06 -1.23 9.39
C ARG A 52 -8.36 -1.66 8.12
N VAL A 53 -8.53 -0.87 7.05
CA VAL A 53 -7.94 -1.17 5.76
C VAL A 53 -7.02 -0.04 5.32
N VAL A 54 -5.76 -0.37 5.07
CA VAL A 54 -4.86 0.45 4.25
C VAL A 54 -5.05 0.00 2.82
N LEU A 55 -5.47 0.91 1.95
CA LEU A 55 -5.84 0.57 0.59
C LEU A 55 -4.78 1.08 -0.39
N THR A 56 -4.27 0.18 -1.23
CA THR A 56 -3.31 0.49 -2.29
C THR A 56 -3.99 0.31 -3.64
N PRO A 57 -4.60 1.37 -4.21
CA PRO A 57 -5.44 1.28 -5.40
C PRO A 57 -4.67 1.02 -6.71
N ILE A 58 -3.36 1.17 -6.71
CA ILE A 58 -2.49 0.87 -7.85
C ILE A 58 -1.42 -0.11 -7.38
N ALA A 59 -1.72 -1.39 -7.49
CA ALA A 59 -0.79 -2.46 -7.16
C ALA A 59 -0.27 -3.11 -8.45
N TRP A 60 0.71 -2.45 -9.06
CA TRP A 60 1.32 -2.92 -10.29
C TRP A 60 2.12 -4.20 -10.08
N TRP A 61 1.65 -5.30 -10.65
CA TRP A 61 2.39 -6.54 -10.81
C TRP A 61 2.27 -6.99 -12.25
N TYR A 62 3.38 -7.43 -12.83
CA TYR A 62 3.34 -7.95 -14.19
C TYR A 62 2.48 -9.21 -14.24
N ALA A 63 1.38 -9.15 -14.99
CA ALA A 63 0.62 -10.31 -15.43
C ALA A 63 -0.01 -9.97 -16.78
N PRO A 64 0.27 -10.72 -17.84
CA PRO A 64 -0.30 -10.45 -19.16
C PRO A 64 -1.79 -10.75 -19.17
N GLY A 65 -2.57 -9.97 -19.91
CA GLY A 65 -3.88 -10.37 -20.36
C GLY A 65 -5.09 -9.66 -19.77
N THR A 66 -4.92 -8.48 -19.22
CA THR A 66 -5.99 -7.61 -18.77
C THR A 66 -5.95 -6.27 -19.50
N ASN A 67 -6.92 -5.37 -19.24
CA ASN A 67 -7.08 -4.14 -20.00
C ASN A 67 -6.82 -2.87 -19.18
N GLY A 68 -6.23 -2.99 -18.00
CA GLY A 68 -5.94 -1.85 -17.13
C GLY A 68 -4.76 -1.01 -17.62
N PHE A 69 -4.63 0.20 -17.13
CA PHE A 69 -3.54 1.09 -17.56
C PHE A 69 -2.16 0.53 -17.20
N SER A 70 -2.00 -0.21 -16.10
CA SER A 70 -0.71 -0.81 -15.71
C SER A 70 -0.23 -1.92 -16.65
N ASP A 71 -1.09 -2.44 -17.53
CA ASP A 71 -0.68 -3.38 -18.59
C ASP A 71 -0.04 -2.68 -19.80
N HIS A 72 -0.23 -1.35 -19.92
CA HIS A 72 0.26 -0.56 -21.05
C HIS A 72 1.49 0.26 -20.74
N TYR A 73 1.84 0.42 -19.45
CA TYR A 73 2.92 1.28 -19.00
C TYR A 73 3.83 0.55 -18.03
N THR A 74 5.14 0.77 -18.12
CA THR A 74 6.08 0.35 -17.08
C THR A 74 5.86 1.15 -15.80
N LYS A 75 6.42 0.72 -14.67
CA LYS A 75 6.33 1.47 -13.41
C LYS A 75 6.90 2.89 -13.54
N ASP A 76 8.02 3.06 -14.26
CA ASP A 76 8.58 4.39 -14.53
C ASP A 76 7.66 5.23 -15.42
N GLN A 77 7.10 4.64 -16.48
CA GLN A 77 6.15 5.33 -17.35
C GLN A 77 4.88 5.77 -16.61
N LEU A 78 4.41 5.00 -15.61
CA LEU A 78 3.28 5.44 -14.76
C LEU A 78 3.57 6.79 -14.10
N VAL A 79 4.82 7.07 -13.77
CA VAL A 79 5.26 8.32 -13.14
C VAL A 79 5.54 9.42 -14.16
N ARG A 80 6.21 9.11 -15.26
CA ARG A 80 6.74 10.11 -16.21
C ARG A 80 5.80 10.44 -17.36
N ASP A 81 5.07 9.45 -17.89
CA ASP A 81 4.21 9.64 -19.04
C ASP A 81 2.94 10.43 -18.68
N PRO A 82 2.64 11.56 -19.40
CA PRO A 82 1.46 12.36 -19.11
C PRO A 82 0.13 11.62 -19.36
N GLU A 83 0.05 10.71 -20.34
CA GLU A 83 -1.17 9.93 -20.59
C GLU A 83 -1.39 8.91 -19.48
N ALA A 84 -0.32 8.21 -19.05
CA ALA A 84 -0.38 7.30 -17.92
C ALA A 84 -0.84 8.01 -16.65
N ARG A 85 -0.32 9.22 -16.36
CA ARG A 85 -0.78 10.01 -15.22
C ARG A 85 -2.25 10.43 -15.33
N ARG A 86 -2.70 10.80 -16.54
CA ARG A 86 -4.13 11.13 -16.76
C ARG A 86 -5.04 9.93 -16.51
N ALA A 87 -4.65 8.75 -17.00
CA ALA A 87 -5.40 7.51 -16.77
C ALA A 87 -5.49 7.19 -15.26
N GLN A 88 -4.37 7.22 -14.56
CA GLN A 88 -4.34 6.98 -13.11
C GLN A 88 -5.19 8.00 -12.33
N ALA A 89 -5.06 9.29 -12.63
CA ALA A 89 -5.83 10.33 -11.97
C ALA A 89 -7.34 10.19 -12.22
N ARG A 90 -7.74 9.75 -13.43
CA ARG A 90 -9.14 9.44 -13.74
C ARG A 90 -9.64 8.25 -12.93
N TYR A 91 -8.87 7.16 -12.93
CA TYR A 91 -9.18 5.95 -12.16
C TYR A 91 -9.32 6.27 -10.66
N LEU A 92 -8.34 6.93 -10.06
CA LEU A 92 -8.36 7.26 -8.64
C LEU A 92 -9.59 8.10 -8.26
N ARG A 93 -9.98 9.08 -9.09
CA ARG A 93 -11.22 9.85 -8.82
C ARG A 93 -12.47 8.97 -8.85
N GLN A 94 -12.63 8.14 -9.87
CA GLN A 94 -13.79 7.25 -9.97
C GLN A 94 -13.80 6.21 -8.84
N PHE A 95 -12.65 5.65 -8.53
CA PHE A 95 -12.48 4.68 -7.46
C PHE A 95 -12.85 5.27 -6.09
N MET A 96 -12.38 6.47 -5.77
CA MET A 96 -12.70 7.12 -4.50
C MET A 96 -14.16 7.60 -4.42
N LEU A 97 -14.82 7.85 -5.56
CA LEU A 97 -16.24 8.19 -5.66
C LEU A 97 -17.14 6.95 -5.74
N HIS A 98 -16.58 5.76 -5.88
CA HIS A 98 -17.38 4.53 -5.94
C HIS A 98 -18.18 4.37 -4.65
N ARG A 99 -19.49 4.11 -4.80
CA ARG A 99 -20.40 3.83 -3.70
C ARG A 99 -20.52 2.32 -3.52
N ASN A 100 -20.06 1.82 -2.40
CA ASN A 100 -20.16 0.42 -2.04
C ASN A 100 -21.65 0.02 -1.85
N PRO A 101 -22.18 -0.91 -2.65
CA PRO A 101 -23.60 -1.28 -2.62
C PRO A 101 -24.01 -1.98 -1.32
N TYR A 102 -23.08 -2.52 -0.56
CA TYR A 102 -23.37 -3.22 0.71
C TYR A 102 -23.39 -2.28 1.92
N THR A 103 -22.61 -1.21 1.90
CA THR A 103 -22.49 -0.29 3.05
C THR A 103 -23.16 1.05 2.81
N ASP A 104 -23.53 1.35 1.56
CA ASP A 104 -24.03 2.63 1.08
C ASP A 104 -23.03 3.79 1.31
N LEU A 105 -21.75 3.50 1.54
CA LEU A 105 -20.69 4.48 1.73
C LEU A 105 -19.89 4.68 0.45
N VAL A 106 -19.49 5.92 0.20
CA VAL A 106 -18.50 6.24 -0.83
C VAL A 106 -17.11 5.92 -0.27
N TYR A 107 -16.24 5.29 -1.07
CA TYR A 107 -14.91 4.85 -0.61
C TYR A 107 -14.11 5.98 0.04
N GLY A 108 -14.12 7.16 -0.54
CA GLY A 108 -13.46 8.35 0.01
C GLY A 108 -14.00 8.83 1.35
N GLN A 109 -15.10 8.25 1.84
CA GLN A 109 -15.73 8.59 3.12
C GLN A 109 -15.96 7.37 4.01
N ASP A 110 -15.52 6.17 3.59
CA ASP A 110 -15.66 4.96 4.39
C ASP A 110 -14.63 4.94 5.52
N PRO A 111 -15.05 4.97 6.80
CA PRO A 111 -14.13 4.96 7.93
C PRO A 111 -13.41 3.62 8.12
N THR A 112 -13.78 2.58 7.40
CA THR A 112 -13.05 1.30 7.35
C THR A 112 -11.71 1.48 6.64
N ILE A 113 -11.66 2.35 5.63
CA ILE A 113 -10.46 2.72 4.89
C ILE A 113 -9.75 3.83 5.66
N VAL A 114 -8.67 3.49 6.34
CA VAL A 114 -7.96 4.41 7.24
C VAL A 114 -6.77 5.12 6.61
N ALA A 115 -6.30 4.65 5.47
CA ALA A 115 -5.21 5.24 4.71
C ALA A 115 -5.26 4.81 3.24
N ILE A 116 -4.81 5.69 2.36
CA ILE A 116 -4.61 5.40 0.93
C ILE A 116 -3.11 5.48 0.64
N GLU A 117 -2.53 4.39 0.19
CA GLU A 117 -1.21 4.37 -0.40
C GLU A 117 -1.36 4.46 -1.92
N ILE A 118 -0.86 5.51 -2.54
CA ILE A 118 -1.15 5.81 -3.96
C ILE A 118 -0.80 4.65 -4.88
N ILE A 119 0.40 4.09 -4.74
CA ILE A 119 0.94 3.04 -5.59
C ILE A 119 1.88 2.13 -4.79
N ASN A 120 1.86 0.83 -5.09
CA ASN A 120 2.81 -0.12 -4.53
C ASN A 120 4.18 -0.01 -5.22
N GLU A 121 5.24 0.19 -4.43
CA GLU A 121 6.65 0.08 -4.85
C GLU A 121 6.93 0.64 -6.26
N PRO A 122 6.79 1.96 -6.48
CA PRO A 122 7.12 2.55 -7.77
C PRO A 122 8.59 2.35 -8.10
N GLU A 123 8.88 2.06 -9.35
CA GLU A 123 10.25 1.94 -9.86
C GLU A 123 10.54 3.12 -10.79
N TYR A 124 11.81 3.50 -10.86
CA TYR A 124 12.27 4.65 -11.61
C TYR A 124 13.51 4.31 -12.42
N GLU A 125 13.59 4.84 -13.62
CA GLU A 125 14.82 4.82 -14.39
C GLU A 125 15.88 5.73 -13.73
N PRO A 126 17.18 5.49 -13.99
CA PRO A 126 18.26 6.26 -13.36
C PRO A 126 18.21 7.78 -13.63
N ASP A 127 17.56 8.21 -14.69
CA ASP A 127 17.39 9.61 -15.07
C ASP A 127 16.11 10.24 -14.54
N THR A 128 15.24 9.48 -13.87
CA THR A 128 14.01 10.00 -13.26
C THR A 128 14.34 10.91 -12.08
N THR A 129 13.92 12.15 -12.19
CA THR A 129 14.20 13.18 -11.20
C THR A 129 13.20 13.19 -10.04
N ASP A 130 13.63 13.67 -8.88
CA ASP A 130 12.72 13.88 -7.74
C ASP A 130 11.58 14.85 -8.07
N ASP A 131 11.81 15.82 -8.96
CA ASP A 131 10.76 16.76 -9.40
C ASP A 131 9.64 16.07 -10.17
N GLU A 132 9.97 15.08 -11.02
CA GLU A 132 8.99 14.27 -11.74
C GLU A 132 8.17 13.42 -10.78
N ILE A 133 8.83 12.81 -9.79
CA ILE A 133 8.17 11.98 -8.78
C ILE A 133 7.27 12.83 -7.87
N VAL A 134 7.73 13.99 -7.42
CA VAL A 134 6.94 14.94 -6.62
C VAL A 134 5.72 15.41 -7.40
N ARG A 135 5.87 15.70 -8.70
CA ARG A 135 4.76 16.07 -9.58
C ARG A 135 3.72 14.95 -9.63
N TYR A 136 4.16 13.72 -9.91
CA TYR A 136 3.30 12.55 -9.94
C TYR A 136 2.54 12.36 -8.62
N ALA A 137 3.26 12.31 -7.50
CA ALA A 137 2.64 12.13 -6.18
C ALA A 137 1.60 13.23 -5.88
N ASN A 138 1.90 14.49 -6.25
CA ASN A 138 0.98 15.60 -6.07
C ASN A 138 -0.25 15.51 -6.97
N GLU A 139 -0.10 15.11 -8.24
CA GLU A 139 -1.21 14.91 -9.17
C GLU A 139 -2.15 13.80 -8.67
N MET A 140 -1.61 12.67 -8.22
CA MET A 140 -2.40 11.57 -7.69
C MET A 140 -3.08 11.93 -6.36
N ALA A 141 -2.37 12.55 -5.44
CA ALA A 141 -2.96 13.03 -4.20
C ALA A 141 -4.07 14.06 -4.45
N GLN A 142 -3.88 14.97 -5.41
CA GLN A 142 -4.91 15.93 -5.80
C GLN A 142 -6.13 15.25 -6.43
N ALA A 143 -5.92 14.21 -7.26
CA ALA A 143 -7.01 13.42 -7.82
C ALA A 143 -7.89 12.80 -6.73
N ILE A 144 -7.28 12.22 -5.69
CA ILE A 144 -7.97 11.65 -4.53
C ILE A 144 -8.69 12.75 -3.74
N ARG A 145 -7.98 13.81 -3.34
CA ARG A 145 -8.56 14.90 -2.51
C ARG A 145 -9.69 15.64 -3.19
N SER A 146 -9.66 15.77 -4.52
CA SER A 146 -10.72 16.43 -5.30
C SER A 146 -12.09 15.74 -5.19
N THR A 147 -12.14 14.50 -4.72
CA THR A 147 -13.37 13.73 -4.47
C THR A 147 -14.02 14.01 -3.11
N GLY A 148 -13.37 14.79 -2.25
CA GLY A 148 -13.77 14.98 -0.87
C GLY A 148 -13.34 13.83 0.05
N ALA A 149 -12.39 13.00 -0.38
CA ALA A 149 -11.85 11.93 0.46
C ALA A 149 -11.15 12.49 1.71
N HIS A 150 -11.39 11.82 2.85
CA HIS A 150 -10.89 12.25 4.16
C HIS A 150 -9.67 11.46 4.63
N GLN A 151 -9.38 10.33 4.00
CA GLN A 151 -8.27 9.48 4.40
C GLN A 151 -6.93 10.18 4.19
N PRO A 152 -5.96 10.00 5.10
CA PRO A 152 -4.59 10.39 4.86
C PRO A 152 -4.01 9.62 3.67
N ILE A 153 -3.20 10.32 2.87
CA ILE A 153 -2.63 9.84 1.62
C ILE A 153 -1.14 9.64 1.80
N PHE A 154 -0.67 8.46 1.45
CA PHE A 154 0.72 8.04 1.57
C PHE A 154 1.34 7.77 0.21
N TYR A 155 2.65 7.97 0.14
CA TYR A 155 3.45 7.59 -1.00
C TYR A 155 4.54 6.59 -0.61
N SER A 156 4.79 5.61 -1.45
CA SER A 156 5.77 4.57 -1.16
C SER A 156 7.20 5.10 -1.29
N ASP A 157 7.96 5.00 -0.20
CA ASP A 157 9.38 5.39 -0.08
C ASP A 157 10.28 4.16 -0.07
N TRP A 158 9.94 3.16 -0.84
CA TRP A 158 10.70 1.92 -0.83
C TRP A 158 12.12 2.07 -1.42
N ASN A 159 12.34 3.10 -2.23
CA ASN A 159 13.64 3.43 -2.85
C ASN A 159 14.48 4.43 -2.02
N GLY A 160 14.03 4.83 -0.81
CA GLY A 160 14.75 5.78 0.02
C GLY A 160 14.77 7.22 -0.53
N ARG A 161 13.74 7.62 -1.27
CA ARG A 161 13.60 8.98 -1.83
C ARG A 161 12.96 9.94 -0.81
N HIS A 162 13.54 10.06 0.38
CA HIS A 162 12.98 10.86 1.49
C HIS A 162 12.71 12.32 1.13
N GLU A 163 13.50 12.90 0.20
CA GLU A 163 13.28 14.26 -0.29
C GLU A 163 11.97 14.40 -1.07
N VAL A 164 11.58 13.36 -1.82
CA VAL A 164 10.27 13.32 -2.48
C VAL A 164 9.15 13.41 -1.44
N ILE A 165 9.23 12.60 -0.38
CA ILE A 165 8.22 12.61 0.69
C ILE A 165 8.14 13.99 1.38
N ARG A 166 9.29 14.64 1.61
CA ARG A 166 9.34 15.97 2.23
C ARG A 166 8.61 17.02 1.39
N ARG A 167 8.79 16.98 0.07
CA ARG A 167 8.29 17.98 -0.88
C ARG A 167 6.87 17.69 -1.38
N ALA A 168 6.47 16.41 -1.42
CA ALA A 168 5.16 16.02 -1.92
C ALA A 168 4.03 16.40 -0.95
N LYS A 169 2.87 16.72 -1.52
CA LYS A 169 1.64 17.05 -0.79
C LYS A 169 0.90 15.78 -0.34
N VAL A 170 1.64 14.84 0.24
CA VAL A 170 1.12 13.63 0.88
C VAL A 170 1.23 13.74 2.39
N ASP A 171 0.46 12.94 3.12
CA ASP A 171 0.41 12.99 4.58
C ASP A 171 1.51 12.15 5.23
N GLY A 172 2.09 11.21 4.48
CA GLY A 172 3.16 10.38 5.00
C GLY A 172 3.83 9.50 3.95
N ALA A 173 4.74 8.67 4.45
CA ALA A 173 5.47 7.65 3.70
C ALA A 173 5.03 6.25 4.09
N THR A 174 5.07 5.34 3.13
CA THR A 174 5.03 3.90 3.37
C THR A 174 6.36 3.27 2.97
N PHE A 175 6.81 2.25 3.67
CA PHE A 175 8.04 1.51 3.36
C PHE A 175 7.94 0.05 3.78
N GLY A 176 8.67 -0.83 3.11
CA GLY A 176 8.82 -2.23 3.47
C GLY A 176 10.02 -2.44 4.39
N TRP A 177 9.96 -3.41 5.31
CA TRP A 177 11.09 -3.75 6.17
C TRP A 177 11.33 -5.24 6.27
N TYR A 178 12.33 -5.71 5.58
CA TYR A 178 12.77 -7.09 5.56
C TYR A 178 14.23 -7.18 6.04
N PRO A 179 14.49 -7.18 7.35
CA PRO A 179 15.84 -7.11 7.89
C PRO A 179 16.71 -8.34 7.54
N THR A 180 16.08 -9.41 7.09
CA THR A 180 16.75 -10.66 6.66
C THR A 180 16.59 -10.94 5.17
N GLY A 181 15.93 -10.03 4.42
CA GLY A 181 15.50 -10.25 3.04
C GLY A 181 14.19 -11.03 2.94
N LEU A 182 13.66 -11.12 1.71
CA LEU A 182 12.42 -11.85 1.40
C LEU A 182 12.63 -13.34 1.10
N GLN A 183 13.87 -13.81 1.09
CA GLN A 183 14.16 -15.18 0.71
C GLN A 183 13.83 -16.15 1.83
N SER A 184 13.16 -17.21 1.49
CA SER A 184 12.88 -18.35 2.37
C SER A 184 13.73 -19.56 2.00
N GLY A 185 13.78 -20.56 2.90
CA GLY A 185 14.49 -21.82 2.68
C GLY A 185 15.86 -21.89 3.35
N ARG A 186 16.24 -20.91 4.17
CA ARG A 186 17.44 -20.95 5.02
C ARG A 186 17.07 -20.72 6.48
N SER A 187 17.72 -21.38 7.39
CA SER A 187 17.64 -21.05 8.82
C SER A 187 18.74 -20.06 9.17
N LEU A 188 18.38 -18.85 9.56
CA LEU A 188 19.30 -17.78 9.93
C LEU A 188 19.43 -17.71 11.46
N THR A 189 20.62 -17.97 11.99
CA THR A 189 20.87 -18.17 13.42
C THR A 189 21.56 -17.00 14.12
N ARG A 190 21.96 -15.96 13.39
CA ARG A 190 22.60 -14.77 14.02
C ARG A 190 21.59 -13.92 14.80
N ASN A 191 22.09 -13.06 15.67
CA ASN A 191 21.27 -12.08 16.36
C ASN A 191 20.90 -10.92 15.43
N TYR A 192 19.61 -10.72 15.16
CA TYR A 192 19.08 -9.65 14.31
C TYR A 192 18.60 -8.42 15.09
N LEU A 193 18.54 -8.47 16.42
CA LEU A 193 18.07 -7.34 17.23
C LEU A 193 18.75 -6.00 16.91
N PRO A 194 20.08 -5.94 16.65
CA PRO A 194 20.74 -4.68 16.34
C PRO A 194 20.28 -4.00 15.05
N VAL A 195 19.72 -4.76 14.08
CA VAL A 195 19.32 -4.21 12.77
C VAL A 195 17.84 -3.84 12.69
N LEU A 196 17.02 -4.22 13.68
CA LEU A 196 15.56 -4.04 13.58
C LEU A 196 15.12 -2.57 13.60
N GLY A 197 15.92 -1.66 14.15
CA GLY A 197 15.64 -0.23 14.23
C GLY A 197 16.45 0.61 13.24
N THR A 198 17.17 -0.01 12.29
CA THR A 198 18.12 0.71 11.43
C THR A 198 17.58 1.06 10.05
N HIS A 199 16.29 0.82 9.77
CA HIS A 199 15.73 1.21 8.48
C HIS A 199 15.84 2.72 8.29
N PRO A 200 16.38 3.22 7.15
CA PRO A 200 16.59 4.66 6.92
C PRO A 200 15.33 5.52 7.14
N THR A 201 14.18 5.07 6.66
CA THR A 201 12.91 5.79 6.82
C THR A 201 12.49 5.93 8.30
N LEU A 202 12.92 5.04 9.20
CA LEU A 202 12.68 5.22 10.65
C LEU A 202 13.51 6.38 11.22
N ALA A 203 14.73 6.56 10.72
CA ALA A 203 15.66 7.61 11.20
C ALA A 203 15.47 8.94 10.46
N GLU A 204 15.17 8.90 9.16
CA GLU A 204 15.27 10.06 8.24
C GLU A 204 13.89 10.55 7.74
N ALA A 205 12.80 9.91 8.15
CA ALA A 205 11.48 10.35 7.71
C ALA A 205 11.24 11.82 8.08
N PRO A 206 10.72 12.62 7.14
CA PRO A 206 10.53 14.04 7.34
C PRO A 206 9.62 14.33 8.53
N GLU A 207 9.95 15.37 9.30
CA GLU A 207 9.13 15.86 10.39
C GLU A 207 7.71 16.20 9.91
N GLY A 208 6.69 15.86 10.70
CA GLY A 208 5.30 16.10 10.38
C GLY A 208 4.68 15.11 9.37
N LYS A 209 5.44 14.14 8.86
CA LYS A 209 4.94 13.09 8.00
C LYS A 209 4.66 11.81 8.79
N ALA A 210 3.48 11.22 8.57
CA ALA A 210 3.14 9.92 9.14
C ALA A 210 3.94 8.78 8.48
N ARG A 211 4.02 7.62 9.16
CA ARG A 211 4.76 6.44 8.68
C ARG A 211 3.91 5.19 8.77
N ILE A 212 3.89 4.44 7.69
CA ILE A 212 3.30 3.10 7.64
C ILE A 212 4.38 2.12 7.16
N VAL A 213 4.56 1.04 7.88
CA VAL A 213 5.29 -0.13 7.36
C VAL A 213 4.29 -0.96 6.59
N TYR A 214 4.31 -0.83 5.27
CA TYR A 214 3.31 -1.49 4.41
C TYR A 214 3.50 -2.99 4.34
N GLU A 215 4.73 -3.45 4.48
CA GLU A 215 5.10 -4.87 4.51
C GLU A 215 6.31 -5.08 5.43
N PHE A 216 6.28 -6.09 6.24
CA PHE A 216 7.44 -6.54 6.99
C PHE A 216 7.41 -8.05 7.20
N ASP A 217 8.58 -8.64 7.21
CA ASP A 217 8.79 -10.00 7.69
C ASP A 217 10.24 -10.19 8.15
N ALA A 218 10.47 -11.26 8.91
CA ALA A 218 11.78 -11.74 9.30
C ALA A 218 11.92 -13.18 8.80
N ALA A 219 11.78 -13.37 7.49
CA ALA A 219 11.90 -14.67 6.85
C ALA A 219 13.18 -15.40 7.29
N ASP A 220 13.08 -16.70 7.43
CA ASP A 220 14.17 -17.59 7.79
C ASP A 220 14.76 -17.44 9.22
N VAL A 221 14.20 -16.58 10.06
CA VAL A 221 14.59 -16.51 11.48
C VAL A 221 13.67 -17.40 12.31
N PRO A 222 14.16 -18.51 12.87
CA PRO A 222 13.31 -19.46 13.59
C PRO A 222 12.84 -18.97 14.96
N GLY A 223 13.36 -17.85 15.43
CA GLY A 223 13.04 -17.31 16.75
C GLY A 223 11.87 -16.34 16.75
N GLY A 224 10.74 -16.69 17.36
CA GLY A 224 9.57 -15.80 17.48
C GLY A 224 9.82 -14.46 18.20
N TYR A 225 11.00 -14.27 18.81
CA TYR A 225 11.40 -13.01 19.46
C TYR A 225 11.51 -11.82 18.50
N VAL A 226 11.73 -12.08 17.21
CA VAL A 226 11.96 -11.04 16.18
C VAL A 226 10.72 -10.17 16.01
N TYR A 227 9.54 -10.75 15.92
CA TYR A 227 8.31 -10.00 15.68
C TYR A 227 7.94 -9.02 16.81
N PRO A 228 7.96 -9.39 18.10
CA PRO A 228 7.80 -8.42 19.18
C PRO A 228 8.87 -7.34 19.19
N ALA A 229 10.11 -7.66 18.80
CA ALA A 229 11.19 -6.70 18.72
C ALA A 229 11.01 -5.73 17.56
N MET A 230 10.56 -6.20 16.39
CA MET A 230 10.17 -5.36 15.25
C MET A 230 9.03 -4.42 15.62
N ALA A 231 7.96 -4.92 16.23
CA ALA A 231 6.84 -4.11 16.70
C ALA A 231 7.28 -2.99 17.67
N ARG A 232 8.24 -3.29 18.56
CA ARG A 232 8.83 -2.29 19.44
C ARG A 232 9.64 -1.24 18.68
N ALA A 233 10.44 -1.67 17.70
CA ALA A 233 11.21 -0.75 16.85
C ALA A 233 10.29 0.18 16.05
N PHE A 234 9.22 -0.35 15.46
CA PHE A 234 8.21 0.44 14.75
C PHE A 234 7.55 1.46 15.67
N ARG A 235 7.12 1.05 16.85
CA ARG A 235 6.52 1.97 17.83
C ARG A 235 7.50 3.06 18.25
N SER A 236 8.76 2.73 18.53
CA SER A 236 9.80 3.70 18.89
C SER A 236 10.14 4.65 17.74
N GLY A 237 10.04 4.17 16.48
CA GLY A 237 10.22 4.95 15.27
C GLY A 237 8.99 5.77 14.85
N GLY A 238 7.91 5.78 15.66
CA GLY A 238 6.70 6.57 15.38
C GLY A 238 5.87 6.03 14.22
N VAL A 239 5.90 4.74 13.96
CA VAL A 239 5.06 4.08 12.94
C VAL A 239 3.62 3.96 13.47
N GLN A 240 2.64 4.37 12.68
CA GLN A 240 1.23 4.34 13.02
C GLN A 240 0.58 2.98 12.73
N ILE A 241 0.95 2.34 11.61
CA ILE A 241 0.43 1.05 11.18
C ILE A 241 1.59 0.23 10.65
N ALA A 242 1.60 -1.07 10.94
CA ALA A 242 2.52 -2.04 10.34
C ALA A 242 1.75 -3.30 9.96
N THR A 243 1.93 -3.74 8.71
CA THR A 243 1.27 -4.94 8.17
C THR A 243 2.30 -5.98 7.78
N GLN A 244 2.14 -7.19 8.32
CA GLN A 244 3.05 -8.29 8.00
C GLN A 244 2.78 -8.83 6.59
N PHE A 245 3.81 -9.10 5.85
CA PHE A 245 3.78 -9.80 4.57
C PHE A 245 4.14 -11.29 4.80
N GLN A 246 3.27 -12.27 4.50
CA GLN A 246 1.90 -12.04 4.04
C GLN A 246 0.98 -13.06 4.75
N TYR A 247 -0.33 -12.87 4.60
CA TYR A 247 -1.30 -13.88 5.01
C TYR A 247 -1.57 -14.82 3.83
N ASP A 248 -1.22 -16.08 4.02
CA ASP A 248 -1.57 -17.15 3.11
C ASP A 248 -2.74 -17.97 3.69
N PRO A 249 -3.83 -18.16 2.94
CA PRO A 249 -4.89 -19.08 3.34
C PRO A 249 -4.36 -20.50 3.56
N LEU A 250 -4.87 -21.19 4.57
CA LEU A 250 -4.41 -22.55 4.93
C LEU A 250 -4.36 -23.56 3.76
N GLY A 251 -5.13 -23.32 2.69
CA GLY A 251 -5.12 -24.15 1.47
C GLY A 251 -3.99 -23.86 0.49
N THR A 252 -3.24 -22.78 0.69
CA THR A 252 -2.11 -22.35 -0.17
C THR A 252 -0.78 -22.31 0.57
N ALA A 253 -0.80 -22.42 1.90
CA ALA A 253 0.38 -22.46 2.77
C ALA A 253 0.96 -23.89 2.81
N ALA A 254 1.38 -24.43 1.66
CA ALA A 254 2.01 -25.75 1.58
C ALA A 254 3.43 -25.67 1.03
#